data_95ecbe8c5b213d4a131bedcd61c1cbd0
#
_entry.id   95ecbe8c5b213d4a131bedcd61c1cbd0
#
_cell.length_a   1.000
_cell.length_b   1.000
_cell.length_c   1.000
_cell.angle_alpha   90.00
_cell.angle_beta   90.00
_cell.angle_gamma   90.00
#
_symmetry.space_group_name_H-M   'P 1'
#
loop_
_entity.id
_entity.type
_entity.pdbx_description
1 polymer ?
#
loop_
_entity_poly.entity_id
_entity_poly.type
_entity_poly.pdbx_seq_one_letter_code
_entity_poly.pdbx_strand_id
1 'polypeptide(L)'
;MEKITYKKSFASKLVLEQVAIPYYQDIKDLCATRKKVSTRLSFNKETINVGRNKVAVMKISRKNITLYLALNKAELDQKYNVKDLTDTKEGQTYGVSIQIKGSRTLKHALELLELALTKFGATQIVEGLSVDYSEFYKYRDLEALVSEGLVKKYVKVLVDGKEQLVEMPVVETYNVNFTAKLLYEATDAAEELYIITSHSNWDLKQAVKMKKHADGTFTASMSFPKNTLLEFKICRSQNWTDVEKGIWKEEIVNHNYVVVDKDLEVEDLIYNFRRD
;
A
#
# COMPACT_ATOMS: atom_id res chain seq x y z
N MET A 1 -20.21 2.82 -27.09
CA MET A 1 -19.84 2.34 -25.74
C MET A 1 -18.39 2.70 -25.49
N GLU A 2 -18.11 3.45 -24.44
CA GLU A 2 -16.74 3.77 -24.04
C GLU A 2 -16.01 2.49 -23.63
N LYS A 3 -14.85 2.26 -24.21
CA LYS A 3 -14.06 1.05 -23.92
C LYS A 3 -13.29 1.24 -22.61
N ILE A 4 -13.74 0.55 -21.57
CA ILE A 4 -13.10 0.53 -20.27
C ILE A 4 -11.89 -0.41 -20.30
N THR A 5 -10.78 0.03 -19.72
CA THR A 5 -9.53 -0.73 -19.58
C THR A 5 -9.13 -0.77 -18.11
N TYR A 6 -8.74 -1.95 -17.61
CA TYR A 6 -8.31 -2.15 -16.24
C TYR A 6 -6.81 -2.40 -16.16
N LYS A 7 -6.11 -1.63 -15.35
CA LYS A 7 -4.69 -1.87 -15.03
C LYS A 7 -4.59 -2.52 -13.66
N LYS A 8 -4.24 -3.80 -13.65
CA LYS A 8 -4.14 -4.63 -12.44
C LYS A 8 -2.79 -4.45 -11.77
N SER A 9 -2.77 -4.25 -10.46
CA SER A 9 -1.55 -4.26 -9.65
C SER A 9 -0.97 -5.68 -9.52
N PHE A 10 0.23 -5.80 -8.99
CA PHE A 10 0.82 -7.11 -8.65
C PHE A 10 -0.06 -7.86 -7.65
N ALA A 11 -0.49 -7.19 -6.57
CA ALA A 11 -1.36 -7.76 -5.55
C ALA A 11 -2.71 -8.22 -6.13
N SER A 12 -3.38 -7.38 -6.94
CA SER A 12 -4.65 -7.77 -7.56
C SER A 12 -4.55 -8.96 -8.51
N LYS A 13 -3.38 -9.14 -9.15
CA LYS A 13 -3.14 -10.33 -9.98
C LYS A 13 -3.03 -11.59 -9.14
N LEU A 14 -2.41 -11.56 -7.94
CA LEU A 14 -2.41 -12.68 -6.99
C LEU A 14 -3.82 -13.02 -6.54
N VAL A 15 -4.61 -12.00 -6.18
CA VAL A 15 -6.01 -12.18 -5.75
C VAL A 15 -6.87 -12.82 -6.85
N LEU A 16 -6.70 -12.41 -8.10
CA LEU A 16 -7.48 -12.94 -9.23
C LEU A 16 -6.97 -14.30 -9.72
N GLU A 17 -5.67 -14.55 -9.60
CA GLU A 17 -5.00 -15.73 -10.15
C GLU A 17 -4.52 -16.65 -9.02
N GLN A 18 -5.48 -17.23 -8.29
CA GLN A 18 -5.23 -18.07 -7.08
C GLN A 18 -4.19 -19.17 -7.28
N VAL A 19 -4.04 -19.68 -8.50
CA VAL A 19 -3.03 -20.70 -8.85
C VAL A 19 -1.58 -20.20 -8.73
N ALA A 20 -1.36 -18.89 -8.68
CA ALA A 20 -0.04 -18.30 -8.52
C ALA A 20 0.39 -18.20 -7.04
N ILE A 21 -0.55 -18.28 -6.10
CA ILE A 21 -0.29 -18.08 -4.66
C ILE A 21 0.69 -19.12 -4.10
N PRO A 22 0.55 -20.43 -4.34
CA PRO A 22 1.52 -21.40 -3.84
C PRO A 22 2.94 -21.12 -4.32
N TYR A 23 3.11 -20.73 -5.59
CA TYR A 23 4.42 -20.38 -6.13
C TYR A 23 4.99 -19.10 -5.51
N TYR A 24 4.13 -18.13 -5.25
CA TYR A 24 4.50 -16.91 -4.56
C TYR A 24 4.91 -17.21 -3.11
N GLN A 25 4.17 -18.07 -2.42
CA GLN A 25 4.45 -18.54 -1.06
C GLN A 25 5.88 -19.13 -0.97
N ASP A 26 6.21 -20.10 -1.84
CA ASP A 26 7.51 -20.77 -1.82
C ASP A 26 8.68 -19.79 -2.04
N ILE A 27 8.49 -18.80 -2.93
CA ILE A 27 9.50 -17.75 -3.16
C ILE A 27 9.67 -16.88 -1.91
N LYS A 28 8.57 -16.51 -1.25
CA LYS A 28 8.59 -15.68 -0.04
C LYS A 28 9.21 -16.42 1.14
N ASP A 29 8.89 -17.70 1.28
CA ASP A 29 9.45 -18.54 2.33
C ASP A 29 10.97 -18.68 2.16
N LEU A 30 11.46 -18.91 0.94
CA LEU A 30 12.89 -18.89 0.66
C LEU A 30 13.53 -17.54 1.04
N CYS A 31 12.90 -16.42 0.71
CA CYS A 31 13.40 -15.09 1.08
C CYS A 31 13.45 -14.91 2.60
N ALA A 32 12.43 -15.38 3.33
CA ALA A 32 12.32 -15.26 4.77
C ALA A 32 13.41 -16.05 5.53
N THR A 33 13.92 -17.14 4.93
CA THR A 33 15.00 -17.94 5.52
C THR A 33 16.40 -17.36 5.34
N ARG A 34 16.55 -16.20 4.70
CA ARG A 34 17.85 -15.59 4.42
C ARG A 34 18.03 -14.25 5.12
N LYS A 35 19.13 -14.12 5.89
CA LYS A 35 19.47 -12.86 6.56
C LYS A 35 19.78 -11.76 5.53
N LYS A 36 19.41 -10.52 5.84
CA LYS A 36 19.57 -9.31 5.00
C LYS A 36 18.74 -9.29 3.72
N VAL A 37 17.86 -10.28 3.50
CA VAL A 37 16.91 -10.26 2.39
C VAL A 37 15.69 -9.43 2.80
N SER A 38 15.24 -8.58 1.89
CA SER A 38 14.00 -7.82 2.04
C SER A 38 13.24 -7.80 0.73
N THR A 39 11.92 -7.72 0.82
CA THR A 39 11.05 -7.60 -0.35
C THR A 39 10.32 -6.27 -0.34
N ARG A 40 10.12 -5.67 -1.53
CA ARG A 40 9.40 -4.41 -1.68
C ARG A 40 8.35 -4.55 -2.76
N LEU A 41 7.11 -4.55 -2.34
CA LEU A 41 5.96 -4.54 -3.24
C LEU A 41 5.75 -3.13 -3.83
N SER A 42 5.47 -3.08 -5.12
CA SER A 42 5.03 -1.89 -5.86
C SER A 42 3.85 -2.26 -6.75
N PHE A 43 3.19 -1.27 -7.35
CA PHE A 43 1.99 -1.51 -8.14
C PHE A 43 2.15 -2.62 -9.20
N ASN A 44 3.27 -2.67 -9.91
CA ASN A 44 3.45 -3.61 -11.03
C ASN A 44 4.31 -4.84 -10.73
N LYS A 45 5.05 -4.84 -9.63
CA LYS A 45 6.09 -5.84 -9.34
C LYS A 45 6.46 -5.90 -7.86
N GLU A 46 7.06 -6.99 -7.44
CA GLU A 46 7.75 -7.07 -6.16
C GLU A 46 9.25 -7.29 -6.38
N THR A 47 10.07 -6.49 -5.71
CA THR A 47 11.52 -6.53 -5.80
C THR A 47 12.10 -7.26 -4.60
N ILE A 48 13.05 -8.17 -4.81
CA ILE A 48 13.80 -8.87 -3.78
C ILE A 48 15.20 -8.24 -3.72
N ASN A 49 15.61 -7.82 -2.54
CA ASN A 49 16.87 -7.14 -2.30
C ASN A 49 17.72 -7.88 -1.27
N VAL A 50 19.04 -7.79 -1.42
CA VAL A 50 20.02 -8.13 -0.38
C VAL A 50 20.74 -6.82 0.01
N GLY A 51 20.41 -6.31 1.20
CA GLY A 51 20.85 -4.98 1.59
C GLY A 51 20.34 -3.92 0.61
N ARG A 52 21.26 -3.21 -0.06
CA ARG A 52 20.92 -2.18 -1.08
C ARG A 52 20.84 -2.72 -2.52
N ASN A 53 21.26 -3.97 -2.73
CA ASN A 53 21.33 -4.54 -4.06
C ASN A 53 20.00 -5.18 -4.48
N LYS A 54 19.52 -4.84 -5.69
CA LYS A 54 18.36 -5.49 -6.30
C LYS A 54 18.80 -6.82 -6.89
N VAL A 55 18.36 -7.92 -6.31
CA VAL A 55 18.79 -9.27 -6.68
C VAL A 55 17.80 -9.94 -7.61
N ALA A 56 16.52 -9.74 -7.37
CA ALA A 56 15.49 -10.29 -8.23
C ALA A 56 14.24 -9.38 -8.25
N VAL A 57 13.39 -9.61 -9.26
CA VAL A 57 12.06 -8.99 -9.31
C VAL A 57 11.04 -10.00 -9.82
N MET A 58 9.89 -10.04 -9.16
CA MET A 58 8.72 -10.80 -9.58
C MET A 58 7.76 -9.93 -10.36
N LYS A 59 7.28 -10.44 -11.49
CA LYS A 59 6.14 -9.88 -12.25
C LYS A 59 5.13 -10.99 -12.49
N ILE A 60 3.84 -10.65 -12.53
CA ILE A 60 2.75 -11.58 -12.84
C ILE A 60 2.17 -11.21 -14.19
N SER A 61 2.10 -12.18 -15.08
CA SER A 61 1.41 -12.05 -16.36
C SER A 61 0.47 -13.22 -16.54
N ARG A 62 -0.83 -12.91 -16.69
CA ARG A 62 -1.89 -13.93 -16.61
C ARG A 62 -1.70 -14.71 -15.29
N LYS A 63 -1.75 -16.03 -15.30
CA LYS A 63 -1.58 -16.92 -14.15
C LYS A 63 -0.13 -17.28 -13.78
N ASN A 64 0.87 -16.74 -14.49
CA ASN A 64 2.25 -17.13 -14.32
C ASN A 64 3.07 -16.03 -13.62
N ILE A 65 3.89 -16.43 -12.65
CA ILE A 65 4.94 -15.58 -12.09
C ILE A 65 6.16 -15.68 -12.99
N THR A 66 6.75 -14.55 -13.33
CA THR A 66 8.06 -14.48 -13.98
C THR A 66 9.04 -13.86 -12.99
N LEU A 67 10.11 -14.60 -12.70
CA LEU A 67 11.21 -14.15 -11.85
C LEU A 67 12.36 -13.68 -12.75
N TYR A 68 12.79 -12.43 -12.56
CA TYR A 68 13.94 -11.81 -13.21
C TYR A 68 15.07 -11.80 -12.19
N LEU A 69 16.28 -12.24 -12.55
CA LEU A 69 17.37 -12.52 -11.63
C LEU A 69 18.66 -11.82 -12.09
N ALA A 70 19.40 -11.27 -11.13
CA ALA A 70 20.70 -10.64 -11.36
C ALA A 70 21.83 -11.70 -11.51
N LEU A 71 21.61 -12.64 -12.43
CA LEU A 71 22.54 -13.73 -12.79
C LEU A 71 22.93 -13.59 -14.27
N ASN A 72 24.14 -14.08 -14.62
CA ASN A 72 24.58 -14.13 -16.00
C ASN A 72 24.26 -15.52 -16.57
N LYS A 73 23.63 -15.58 -17.73
CA LYS A 73 23.27 -16.82 -18.40
C LYS A 73 24.47 -17.74 -18.68
N ALA A 74 25.61 -17.14 -19.01
CA ALA A 74 26.85 -17.90 -19.29
C ALA A 74 27.40 -18.65 -18.06
N GLU A 75 27.00 -18.24 -16.84
CA GLU A 75 27.43 -18.87 -15.58
C GLU A 75 26.45 -19.98 -15.14
N LEU A 76 25.35 -20.19 -15.85
CA LEU A 76 24.30 -21.12 -15.46
C LEU A 76 24.37 -22.44 -16.23
N ASP A 77 24.02 -23.53 -15.53
CA ASP A 77 23.84 -24.84 -16.12
C ASP A 77 22.73 -24.82 -17.20
N GLN A 78 22.95 -25.49 -18.31
CA GLN A 78 21.99 -25.60 -19.43
C GLN A 78 20.66 -26.24 -19.03
N LYS A 79 20.60 -26.99 -17.90
CA LYS A 79 19.34 -27.54 -17.36
C LYS A 79 18.31 -26.46 -17.06
N TYR A 80 18.75 -25.21 -16.77
CA TYR A 80 17.87 -24.09 -16.52
C TYR A 80 17.41 -23.46 -17.84
N ASN A 81 16.17 -23.69 -18.20
CA ASN A 81 15.58 -23.04 -19.40
C ASN A 81 15.23 -21.59 -19.09
N VAL A 82 16.24 -20.72 -19.05
CA VAL A 82 16.08 -19.28 -18.78
C VAL A 82 16.10 -18.48 -20.08
N LYS A 83 15.34 -17.39 -20.09
CA LYS A 83 15.45 -16.38 -21.13
C LYS A 83 16.62 -15.45 -20.81
N ASP A 84 17.51 -15.23 -21.78
CA ASP A 84 18.54 -14.23 -21.73
C ASP A 84 17.94 -12.82 -21.87
N LEU A 85 18.39 -11.90 -21.05
CA LEU A 85 17.92 -10.52 -21.03
C LEU A 85 19.01 -9.50 -21.39
N THR A 86 20.22 -9.94 -21.71
CA THR A 86 21.40 -9.08 -21.93
C THR A 86 21.11 -7.92 -22.87
N ASP A 87 20.37 -8.18 -23.96
CA ASP A 87 20.04 -7.18 -24.99
C ASP A 87 18.72 -6.44 -24.72
N THR A 88 18.18 -6.54 -23.50
CA THR A 88 16.92 -5.89 -23.13
C THR A 88 17.14 -4.76 -22.13
N LYS A 89 16.14 -3.88 -22.00
CA LYS A 89 16.16 -2.82 -20.98
C LYS A 89 16.26 -3.38 -19.55
N GLU A 90 15.62 -4.50 -19.29
CA GLU A 90 15.72 -5.21 -18.02
C GLU A 90 17.13 -5.78 -17.80
N GLY A 91 17.85 -6.13 -18.85
CA GLY A 91 19.20 -6.69 -18.81
C GLY A 91 20.26 -5.82 -18.14
N GLN A 92 20.02 -4.51 -18.03
CA GLN A 92 20.88 -3.61 -17.25
C GLN A 92 20.95 -3.98 -15.75
N THR A 93 19.92 -4.66 -15.24
CA THR A 93 19.86 -5.06 -13.82
C THR A 93 19.74 -6.58 -13.64
N TYR A 94 19.04 -7.27 -14.55
CA TYR A 94 18.72 -8.68 -14.46
C TYR A 94 19.14 -9.40 -15.75
N GLY A 95 20.15 -10.26 -15.68
CA GLY A 95 20.64 -10.92 -16.89
C GLY A 95 19.76 -12.07 -17.40
N VAL A 96 18.93 -12.68 -16.54
CA VAL A 96 18.05 -13.79 -16.94
C VAL A 96 16.65 -13.68 -16.37
N SER A 97 15.68 -14.35 -16.99
CA SER A 97 14.36 -14.55 -16.41
C SER A 97 13.88 -15.99 -16.61
N ILE A 98 13.07 -16.46 -15.66
CA ILE A 98 12.39 -17.75 -15.68
C ILE A 98 10.91 -17.56 -15.40
N GLN A 99 10.07 -18.21 -16.22
CA GLN A 99 8.61 -18.20 -16.02
C GLN A 99 8.18 -19.48 -15.30
N ILE A 100 7.47 -19.32 -14.18
CA ILE A 100 6.96 -20.44 -13.38
C ILE A 100 5.61 -20.86 -13.95
N LYS A 101 5.57 -22.07 -14.50
CA LYS A 101 4.38 -22.69 -15.13
C LYS A 101 3.92 -23.97 -14.42
N GLY A 102 4.69 -24.45 -13.46
CA GLY A 102 4.43 -25.67 -12.72
C GLY A 102 5.61 -26.04 -11.81
N SER A 103 5.51 -27.16 -11.10
CA SER A 103 6.45 -27.57 -10.04
C SER A 103 7.91 -27.66 -10.51
N ARG A 104 8.17 -28.18 -11.72
CA ARG A 104 9.54 -28.26 -12.25
C ARG A 104 10.16 -26.89 -12.46
N THR A 105 9.42 -25.95 -13.05
CA THR A 105 9.91 -24.60 -13.29
C THR A 105 9.99 -23.79 -11.99
N LEU A 106 9.15 -24.06 -11.01
CA LEU A 106 9.25 -23.53 -9.65
C LEU A 106 10.55 -23.97 -8.98
N LYS A 107 10.84 -25.28 -8.98
CA LYS A 107 12.10 -25.82 -8.43
C LYS A 107 13.31 -25.10 -9.02
N HIS A 108 13.39 -24.98 -10.35
CA HIS A 108 14.48 -24.27 -11.02
C HIS A 108 14.51 -22.78 -10.64
N ALA A 109 13.35 -22.12 -10.50
CA ALA A 109 13.27 -20.72 -10.10
C ALA A 109 13.79 -20.49 -8.68
N LEU A 110 13.48 -21.41 -7.74
CA LEU A 110 13.99 -21.37 -6.36
C LEU A 110 15.50 -21.61 -6.31
N GLU A 111 16.02 -22.61 -7.03
CA GLU A 111 17.46 -22.87 -7.16
C GLU A 111 18.20 -21.62 -7.69
N LEU A 112 17.68 -20.99 -8.74
CA LEU A 112 18.27 -19.78 -9.33
C LEU A 112 18.16 -18.57 -8.40
N LEU A 113 17.06 -18.44 -7.67
CA LEU A 113 16.92 -17.37 -6.67
C LEU A 113 17.95 -17.57 -5.54
N GLU A 114 18.13 -18.79 -5.06
CA GLU A 114 19.14 -19.11 -4.04
C GLU A 114 20.56 -18.78 -4.51
N LEU A 115 20.91 -19.13 -5.77
CA LEU A 115 22.19 -18.75 -6.37
C LEU A 115 22.34 -17.21 -6.40
N ALA A 116 21.30 -16.49 -6.80
CA ALA A 116 21.33 -15.04 -6.83
C ALA A 116 21.48 -14.44 -5.43
N LEU A 117 20.72 -14.90 -4.44
CA LEU A 117 20.84 -14.46 -3.05
C LEU A 117 22.23 -14.69 -2.49
N THR A 118 22.82 -15.88 -2.74
CA THR A 118 24.17 -16.25 -2.32
C THR A 118 25.24 -15.36 -2.98
N LYS A 119 25.13 -15.12 -4.30
CA LYS A 119 26.03 -14.24 -5.06
C LYS A 119 26.10 -12.82 -4.46
N PHE A 120 25.00 -12.33 -3.91
CA PHE A 120 24.94 -11.02 -3.27
C PHE A 120 25.14 -11.06 -1.74
N GLY A 121 25.59 -12.18 -1.20
CA GLY A 121 26.04 -12.32 0.19
C GLY A 121 24.95 -12.63 1.21
N ALA A 122 23.78 -13.11 0.78
CA ALA A 122 22.75 -13.63 1.67
C ALA A 122 22.97 -15.13 1.95
N THR A 123 24.12 -15.48 2.51
CA THR A 123 24.53 -16.87 2.78
C THR A 123 24.05 -17.39 4.12
N GLN A 124 23.77 -16.49 5.09
CA GLN A 124 23.34 -16.88 6.43
C GLN A 124 21.87 -17.26 6.43
N ILE A 125 21.60 -18.53 6.77
CA ILE A 125 20.25 -19.04 6.99
C ILE A 125 19.78 -18.61 8.38
N VAL A 126 18.53 -18.22 8.47
CA VAL A 126 17.84 -17.84 9.71
C VAL A 126 16.53 -18.60 9.80
N GLU A 127 15.99 -18.75 11.00
CA GLU A 127 14.65 -19.25 11.17
C GLU A 127 13.68 -18.19 10.64
N GLY A 128 13.06 -18.48 9.49
CA GLY A 128 12.10 -17.59 8.83
C GLY A 128 10.72 -17.78 9.42
N LEU A 129 9.99 -16.66 9.62
CA LEU A 129 8.57 -16.72 9.89
C LEU A 129 7.84 -16.95 8.57
N SER A 130 7.21 -18.13 8.43
CA SER A 130 6.30 -18.39 7.31
C SER A 130 5.00 -17.60 7.53
N VAL A 131 4.58 -16.87 6.50
CA VAL A 131 3.35 -16.10 6.49
C VAL A 131 2.41 -16.77 5.50
N ASP A 132 1.20 -17.08 5.91
CA ASP A 132 0.20 -17.64 4.98
C ASP A 132 -0.34 -16.57 4.05
N TYR A 133 0.24 -16.49 2.85
CA TYR A 133 -0.18 -15.53 1.84
C TYR A 133 -1.52 -15.88 1.18
N SER A 134 -2.06 -17.10 1.35
CA SER A 134 -3.39 -17.43 0.86
C SER A 134 -4.49 -16.64 1.58
N GLU A 135 -4.30 -16.37 2.86
CA GLU A 135 -5.21 -15.55 3.66
C GLU A 135 -5.17 -14.07 3.22
N PHE A 136 -3.99 -13.52 2.89
CA PHE A 136 -3.85 -12.14 2.43
C PHE A 136 -4.43 -11.91 1.03
N TYR A 137 -4.31 -12.88 0.13
CA TYR A 137 -4.72 -12.79 -1.26
C TYR A 137 -5.96 -13.63 -1.56
N LYS A 138 -6.90 -13.74 -0.62
CA LYS A 138 -8.20 -14.36 -0.88
C LYS A 138 -8.86 -13.74 -2.10
N TYR A 139 -9.52 -14.58 -2.89
CA TYR A 139 -10.23 -14.11 -4.08
C TYR A 139 -11.24 -13.01 -3.75
N ARG A 140 -11.19 -11.96 -4.52
CA ARG A 140 -12.16 -10.86 -4.58
C ARG A 140 -12.44 -10.55 -6.03
N ASP A 141 -13.63 -10.09 -6.32
CA ASP A 141 -14.00 -9.70 -7.67
C ASP A 141 -13.30 -8.41 -8.13
N LEU A 142 -13.46 -8.08 -9.40
CA LEU A 142 -12.76 -6.95 -10.01
C LEU A 142 -13.22 -5.61 -9.45
N GLU A 143 -14.51 -5.47 -9.13
CA GLU A 143 -15.07 -4.21 -8.61
C GLU A 143 -14.61 -3.95 -7.18
N ALA A 144 -14.55 -4.98 -6.33
CA ALA A 144 -13.94 -4.88 -5.01
C ALA A 144 -12.47 -4.44 -5.09
N LEU A 145 -11.70 -5.01 -6.03
CA LEU A 145 -10.30 -4.63 -6.22
C LEU A 145 -10.12 -3.21 -6.78
N VAL A 146 -11.09 -2.72 -7.53
CA VAL A 146 -11.12 -1.31 -7.97
C VAL A 146 -11.38 -0.40 -6.79
N SER A 147 -12.37 -0.71 -5.94
CA SER A 147 -12.69 0.09 -4.74
C SER A 147 -11.54 0.12 -3.73
N GLU A 148 -10.76 -0.97 -3.64
CA GLU A 148 -9.54 -1.06 -2.81
C GLU A 148 -8.32 -0.33 -3.42
N GLY A 149 -8.43 0.24 -4.64
CA GLY A 149 -7.31 0.89 -5.34
C GLY A 149 -6.25 -0.08 -5.88
N LEU A 150 -6.48 -1.39 -5.80
CA LEU A 150 -5.58 -2.42 -6.31
C LEU A 150 -5.69 -2.60 -7.83
N VAL A 151 -6.79 -2.16 -8.42
CA VAL A 151 -7.03 -2.12 -9.87
C VAL A 151 -7.43 -0.71 -10.26
N LYS A 152 -6.73 -0.16 -11.25
CA LYS A 152 -7.05 1.15 -11.81
C LYS A 152 -7.93 1.00 -13.05
N LYS A 153 -8.99 1.80 -13.14
CA LYS A 153 -9.94 1.83 -14.23
C LYS A 153 -9.63 3.02 -15.14
N TYR A 154 -9.55 2.79 -16.43
CA TYR A 154 -9.29 3.81 -17.43
C TYR A 154 -10.38 3.83 -18.48
N VAL A 155 -10.74 5.01 -18.97
CA VAL A 155 -11.52 5.20 -20.19
C VAL A 155 -10.68 5.86 -21.25
N LYS A 156 -10.98 5.51 -22.50
CA LYS A 156 -10.42 6.23 -23.66
C LYS A 156 -11.25 7.47 -23.91
N VAL A 157 -10.61 8.63 -23.88
CA VAL A 157 -11.21 9.92 -24.26
C VAL A 157 -10.45 10.52 -25.43
N LEU A 158 -11.13 11.27 -26.28
CA LEU A 158 -10.51 12.05 -27.34
C LEU A 158 -10.16 13.44 -26.76
N VAL A 159 -8.86 13.72 -26.67
CA VAL A 159 -8.33 15.04 -26.31
C VAL A 159 -7.53 15.55 -27.48
N ASP A 160 -7.90 16.69 -28.04
CA ASP A 160 -7.27 17.29 -29.22
C ASP A 160 -7.12 16.32 -30.41
N GLY A 161 -8.17 15.50 -30.65
CA GLY A 161 -8.20 14.51 -31.74
C GLY A 161 -7.33 13.27 -31.53
N LYS A 162 -6.70 13.10 -30.36
CA LYS A 162 -5.89 11.92 -30.00
C LYS A 162 -6.58 11.12 -28.89
N GLU A 163 -6.60 9.79 -29.06
CA GLU A 163 -7.05 8.90 -27.99
C GLU A 163 -6.09 8.96 -26.80
N GLN A 164 -6.61 9.32 -25.62
CA GLN A 164 -5.90 9.27 -24.36
C GLN A 164 -6.63 8.36 -23.38
N LEU A 165 -5.86 7.62 -22.55
CA LEU A 165 -6.39 6.86 -21.43
C LEU A 165 -6.42 7.76 -20.20
N VAL A 166 -7.63 8.09 -19.75
CA VAL A 166 -7.83 8.86 -18.53
C VAL A 166 -8.21 7.90 -17.42
N GLU A 167 -7.50 7.99 -16.29
CA GLU A 167 -7.83 7.23 -15.09
C GLU A 167 -9.17 7.70 -14.54
N MET A 168 -10.08 6.76 -14.33
CA MET A 168 -11.32 7.02 -13.61
C MET A 168 -11.09 6.64 -12.15
N PRO A 169 -10.98 7.58 -11.24
CA PRO A 169 -10.98 7.25 -9.83
C PRO A 169 -12.37 6.73 -9.46
N VAL A 170 -12.50 5.44 -9.34
CA VAL A 170 -13.66 4.82 -8.70
C VAL A 170 -13.26 4.58 -7.26
N VAL A 171 -13.32 5.63 -6.49
CA VAL A 171 -13.17 5.53 -5.06
C VAL A 171 -14.56 5.71 -4.47
N GLU A 172 -15.14 4.62 -3.99
CA GLU A 172 -16.32 4.69 -3.14
C GLU A 172 -15.91 5.45 -1.89
N THR A 173 -16.56 6.59 -1.64
CA THR A 173 -16.26 7.46 -0.50
C THR A 173 -17.46 7.54 0.42
N TYR A 174 -17.18 7.63 1.70
CA TYR A 174 -18.18 7.83 2.75
C TYR A 174 -17.83 9.07 3.55
N ASN A 175 -18.86 9.70 4.11
CA ASN A 175 -18.68 10.87 4.95
C ASN A 175 -18.36 10.43 6.38
N VAL A 176 -17.40 11.12 6.98
CA VAL A 176 -17.15 11.08 8.42
C VAL A 176 -17.54 12.45 8.98
N ASN A 177 -18.56 12.45 9.82
CA ASN A 177 -19.06 13.63 10.51
C ASN A 177 -18.43 13.68 11.90
N PHE A 178 -17.59 14.67 12.11
CA PHE A 178 -16.90 14.88 13.38
C PHE A 178 -17.67 15.87 14.22
N THR A 179 -17.85 15.56 15.51
CA THR A 179 -18.40 16.46 16.51
C THR A 179 -17.42 16.56 17.66
N ALA A 180 -16.89 17.75 17.93
CA ALA A 180 -16.02 18.03 19.06
C ALA A 180 -16.77 18.81 20.14
N LYS A 181 -16.61 18.38 21.39
CA LYS A 181 -17.14 19.06 22.59
C LYS A 181 -15.98 19.47 23.48
N LEU A 182 -15.96 20.74 23.86
CA LEU A 182 -14.94 21.27 24.75
C LEU A 182 -15.35 21.02 26.21
N LEU A 183 -14.43 20.52 27.00
CA LEU A 183 -14.59 20.27 28.43
C LEU A 183 -13.54 21.05 29.23
N TYR A 184 -13.89 21.37 30.48
CA TYR A 184 -12.99 22.04 31.44
C TYR A 184 -12.33 23.31 30.88
N GLU A 185 -11.00 23.41 31.04
CA GLU A 185 -10.22 24.57 30.60
C GLU A 185 -10.22 24.79 29.08
N ALA A 186 -10.65 23.82 28.28
CA ALA A 186 -10.74 23.98 26.86
C ALA A 186 -11.85 24.97 26.44
N THR A 187 -12.91 25.14 27.26
CA THR A 187 -14.06 26.01 26.97
C THR A 187 -13.69 27.47 26.86
N ASP A 188 -12.71 27.95 27.65
CA ASP A 188 -12.31 29.36 27.65
C ASP A 188 -11.27 29.70 26.58
N ALA A 189 -10.78 28.69 25.86
CA ALA A 189 -9.60 28.82 25.02
C ALA A 189 -9.88 28.77 23.52
N ALA A 190 -11.05 28.31 23.08
CA ALA A 190 -11.26 28.05 21.65
C ALA A 190 -12.48 28.78 21.07
N GLU A 191 -12.23 29.80 20.25
CA GLU A 191 -13.23 30.36 19.33
C GLU A 191 -13.31 29.58 18.01
N GLU A 192 -12.22 28.90 17.65
CA GLU A 192 -12.07 28.16 16.40
C GLU A 192 -11.40 26.82 16.67
N LEU A 193 -11.85 25.78 15.97
CA LEU A 193 -11.21 24.46 15.94
C LEU A 193 -10.93 24.02 14.52
N TYR A 194 -9.88 23.24 14.37
CA TYR A 194 -9.43 22.65 13.12
C TYR A 194 -9.18 21.17 13.32
N ILE A 195 -9.62 20.36 12.38
CA ILE A 195 -9.30 18.94 12.33
C ILE A 195 -8.22 18.68 11.29
N ILE A 196 -7.18 17.96 11.69
CA ILE A 196 -6.07 17.51 10.83
C ILE A 196 -6.05 16.00 10.80
N THR A 197 -5.78 15.41 9.63
CA THR A 197 -5.87 13.96 9.43
C THR A 197 -4.60 13.37 8.79
N SER A 198 -4.40 12.08 8.98
CA SER A 198 -3.37 11.30 8.28
C SER A 198 -3.56 11.31 6.76
N HIS A 199 -4.80 11.49 6.28
CA HIS A 199 -5.11 11.54 4.86
C HIS A 199 -4.53 12.79 4.16
N SER A 200 -4.37 13.89 4.89
CA SER A 200 -3.66 15.10 4.43
C SER A 200 -2.16 15.05 4.69
N ASN A 201 -1.59 13.89 5.05
CA ASN A 201 -0.20 13.72 5.49
C ASN A 201 0.18 14.66 6.65
N TRP A 202 -0.77 14.99 7.51
CA TRP A 202 -0.60 15.89 8.65
C TRP A 202 -0.16 17.32 8.26
N ASP A 203 -0.48 17.75 7.04
CA ASP A 203 -0.22 19.12 6.58
C ASP A 203 -1.24 20.08 7.17
N LEU A 204 -0.82 20.91 8.11
CA LEU A 204 -1.67 21.89 8.80
C LEU A 204 -2.35 22.89 7.87
N LYS A 205 -1.77 23.15 6.68
CA LYS A 205 -2.41 24.01 5.68
C LYS A 205 -3.68 23.38 5.09
N GLN A 206 -3.82 22.06 5.21
CA GLN A 206 -5.00 21.30 4.80
C GLN A 206 -5.92 20.96 5.97
N ALA A 207 -5.66 21.49 7.17
CA ALA A 207 -6.55 21.32 8.31
C ALA A 207 -7.91 21.96 8.02
N VAL A 208 -8.98 21.22 8.30
CA VAL A 208 -10.35 21.67 8.03
C VAL A 208 -10.89 22.42 9.23
N LYS A 209 -11.34 23.66 9.00
CA LYS A 209 -11.98 24.47 10.04
C LYS A 209 -13.35 23.86 10.40
N MET A 210 -13.58 23.64 11.68
CA MET A 210 -14.84 23.15 12.20
C MET A 210 -15.85 24.28 12.38
N LYS A 211 -17.13 23.99 12.16
CA LYS A 211 -18.23 24.94 12.37
C LYS A 211 -18.66 24.93 13.83
N LYS A 212 -18.58 26.07 14.49
CA LYS A 212 -19.08 26.26 15.86
C LYS A 212 -20.61 26.42 15.87
N HIS A 213 -21.27 25.74 16.79
CA HIS A 213 -22.71 25.81 17.02
C HIS A 213 -23.05 26.60 18.29
N ALA A 214 -24.31 27.02 18.42
CA ALA A 214 -24.80 27.82 19.55
C ALA A 214 -24.73 27.08 20.90
N ASP A 215 -24.75 25.75 20.86
CA ASP A 215 -24.59 24.85 22.03
C ASP A 215 -23.13 24.64 22.45
N GLY A 216 -22.19 25.27 21.79
CA GLY A 216 -20.76 25.16 22.06
C GLY A 216 -20.07 23.97 21.37
N THR A 217 -20.79 23.15 20.62
CA THR A 217 -20.19 22.07 19.84
C THR A 217 -19.56 22.57 18.56
N PHE A 218 -18.60 21.82 18.03
CA PHE A 218 -17.96 22.07 16.74
C PHE A 218 -18.12 20.86 15.84
N THR A 219 -18.47 21.08 14.57
CA THR A 219 -18.65 20.00 13.61
C THR A 219 -17.85 20.20 12.33
N ALA A 220 -17.41 19.10 11.74
CA ALA A 220 -16.86 19.07 10.38
C ALA A 220 -17.32 17.78 9.69
N SER A 221 -17.52 17.83 8.37
CA SER A 221 -17.78 16.65 7.56
C SER A 221 -16.70 16.54 6.49
N MET A 222 -16.12 15.35 6.37
CA MET A 222 -15.06 15.06 5.41
C MET A 222 -15.36 13.73 4.74
N SER A 223 -15.04 13.62 3.43
CA SER A 223 -15.24 12.37 2.67
C SER A 223 -13.92 11.62 2.53
N PHE A 224 -13.94 10.34 2.84
CA PHE A 224 -12.78 9.45 2.76
C PHE A 224 -13.06 8.23 1.91
N PRO A 225 -12.04 7.68 1.23
CA PRO A 225 -12.15 6.40 0.54
C PRO A 225 -12.61 5.28 1.49
N LYS A 226 -13.41 4.35 0.96
CA LYS A 226 -13.78 3.12 1.68
C LYS A 226 -12.54 2.42 2.22
N ASN A 227 -12.63 1.87 3.43
CA ASN A 227 -11.55 1.19 4.13
C ASN A 227 -10.32 2.07 4.44
N THR A 228 -10.47 3.40 4.44
CA THR A 228 -9.40 4.29 4.92
C THR A 228 -9.19 4.06 6.41
N LEU A 229 -7.96 3.76 6.81
CA LEU A 229 -7.55 3.90 8.20
C LEU A 229 -7.29 5.38 8.44
N LEU A 230 -8.24 6.02 9.11
CA LEU A 230 -8.20 7.43 9.40
C LEU A 230 -7.62 7.65 10.79
N GLU A 231 -6.55 8.42 10.86
CA GLU A 231 -6.06 9.02 12.10
C GLU A 231 -6.31 10.52 12.06
N PHE A 232 -6.68 11.11 13.18
CA PHE A 232 -6.88 12.56 13.25
C PHE A 232 -6.48 13.14 14.61
N LYS A 233 -6.33 14.46 14.61
CA LYS A 233 -6.14 15.32 15.78
C LYS A 233 -6.96 16.58 15.63
N ILE A 234 -7.32 17.20 16.75
CA ILE A 234 -8.00 18.49 16.78
C ILE A 234 -7.02 19.54 17.31
N CYS A 235 -6.99 20.68 16.62
CA CYS A 235 -6.13 21.82 16.94
C CYS A 235 -6.97 23.07 17.13
N ARG A 236 -6.56 23.94 18.05
CA ARG A 236 -7.18 25.27 18.28
C ARG A 236 -6.76 26.27 17.19
N SER A 237 -5.59 26.05 16.57
CA SER A 237 -5.08 26.84 15.46
C SER A 237 -4.39 25.91 14.45
N GLN A 238 -3.96 26.46 13.31
CA GLN A 238 -3.15 25.72 12.35
C GLN A 238 -1.67 25.64 12.79
N ASN A 239 -1.44 25.27 14.05
CA ASN A 239 -0.13 25.14 14.66
C ASN A 239 -0.07 23.91 15.57
N TRP A 240 1.00 23.14 15.49
CA TRP A 240 1.21 21.95 16.32
C TRP A 240 1.41 22.26 17.81
N THR A 241 1.68 23.51 18.18
CA THR A 241 1.71 23.93 19.59
C THR A 241 0.33 23.96 20.24
N ASP A 242 -0.73 24.04 19.42
CA ASP A 242 -2.12 24.19 19.84
C ASP A 242 -2.96 22.92 19.64
N VAL A 243 -2.31 21.74 19.63
CA VAL A 243 -2.97 20.45 19.49
C VAL A 243 -3.65 20.04 20.82
N GLU A 244 -4.75 19.33 20.71
CA GLU A 244 -5.47 18.74 21.84
C GLU A 244 -4.58 17.89 22.77
N LYS A 245 -4.92 17.92 24.06
CA LYS A 245 -4.24 17.24 25.16
C LYS A 245 -5.23 16.52 26.04
N GLY A 246 -4.77 15.56 26.80
CA GLY A 246 -5.54 14.91 27.84
C GLY A 246 -5.86 15.84 29.01
N ILE A 247 -6.58 15.29 30.00
CA ILE A 247 -7.08 16.07 31.14
C ILE A 247 -5.95 16.70 31.98
N TRP A 248 -4.79 16.08 32.01
CA TRP A 248 -3.60 16.55 32.73
C TRP A 248 -2.59 17.24 31.82
N LYS A 249 -3.02 17.66 30.64
CA LYS A 249 -2.17 18.27 29.57
C LYS A 249 -1.13 17.32 29.00
N GLU A 250 -1.29 16.02 29.22
CA GLU A 250 -0.45 14.98 28.64
C GLU A 250 -0.70 14.82 27.14
N GLU A 251 0.29 14.27 26.44
CA GLU A 251 0.14 13.88 25.05
C GLU A 251 -0.86 12.73 24.94
N ILE A 252 -1.81 12.85 24.04
CA ILE A 252 -2.73 11.76 23.69
C ILE A 252 -2.31 11.14 22.35
N VAL A 253 -2.63 9.87 22.16
CA VAL A 253 -2.46 9.19 20.88
C VAL A 253 -3.39 9.77 19.82
N ASN A 254 -3.09 9.56 18.54
CA ASN A 254 -4.03 9.94 17.49
C ASN A 254 -5.32 9.13 17.64
N HIS A 255 -6.44 9.78 17.37
CA HIS A 255 -7.71 9.06 17.25
C HIS A 255 -7.68 8.21 15.98
N ASN A 256 -8.15 6.96 16.07
CA ASN A 256 -8.13 6.00 14.96
C ASN A 256 -9.52 5.51 14.64
N TYR A 257 -9.91 5.60 13.36
CA TYR A 257 -11.16 5.08 12.84
C TYR A 257 -10.97 4.41 11.49
N VAL A 258 -11.70 3.33 11.25
CA VAL A 258 -11.78 2.68 9.94
C VAL A 258 -13.07 3.14 9.28
N VAL A 259 -12.94 3.80 8.15
CA VAL A 259 -14.09 4.15 7.30
C VAL A 259 -14.46 2.93 6.48
N VAL A 260 -15.61 2.36 6.77
CA VAL A 260 -16.14 1.17 6.10
C VAL A 260 -17.20 1.54 5.04
N ASP A 261 -18.16 0.73 4.80
CA ASP A 261 -19.18 0.85 3.74
C ASP A 261 -20.39 1.72 4.11
N LYS A 262 -20.20 2.68 4.99
CA LYS A 262 -21.24 3.65 5.40
C LYS A 262 -20.64 4.93 5.97
N ASP A 263 -21.45 5.98 6.04
CA ASP A 263 -21.11 7.19 6.76
C ASP A 263 -20.91 6.92 8.26
N LEU A 264 -19.97 7.63 8.88
CA LEU A 264 -19.62 7.53 10.29
C LEU A 264 -19.90 8.84 11.03
N GLU A 265 -20.38 8.70 12.25
CA GLU A 265 -20.46 9.77 13.23
C GLU A 265 -19.36 9.55 14.28
N VAL A 266 -18.53 10.57 14.48
CA VAL A 266 -17.39 10.54 15.39
C VAL A 266 -17.54 11.68 16.38
N GLU A 267 -17.67 11.35 17.66
CA GLU A 267 -17.68 12.33 18.74
C GLU A 267 -16.34 12.30 19.47
N ASP A 268 -15.81 13.49 19.77
CA ASP A 268 -14.59 13.69 20.53
C ASP A 268 -14.81 14.68 21.68
N LEU A 269 -14.19 14.38 22.83
CA LEU A 269 -14.23 15.20 24.03
C LEU A 269 -12.85 15.80 24.27
N ILE A 270 -12.73 17.11 24.10
CA ILE A 270 -11.45 17.81 24.22
C ILE A 270 -11.34 18.40 25.64
N TYR A 271 -10.33 17.93 26.36
CA TYR A 271 -10.07 18.35 27.74
C TYR A 271 -9.18 19.58 27.83
N ASN A 272 -8.17 19.64 26.99
CA ASN A 272 -7.17 20.71 27.00
C ASN A 272 -6.51 20.89 25.65
N PHE A 273 -5.79 22.01 25.52
CA PHE A 273 -4.84 22.26 24.44
C PHE A 273 -3.46 22.51 25.01
N ARG A 274 -2.41 22.27 24.22
CA ARG A 274 -1.06 22.66 24.60
C ARG A 274 -1.03 24.18 24.80
N ARG A 275 -0.61 24.60 25.99
CA ARG A 275 -0.21 25.98 26.29
C ARG A 275 1.31 25.98 26.40
N ASP A 276 1.93 26.97 25.76
CA ASP A 276 3.35 27.27 25.96
C ASP A 276 3.59 27.84 27.36
#